data_d2d3abdaef65571adc0de16d06613aaa
#
_entry.id   d2d3abdaef65571adc0de16d06613aaa
#
_cell.length_a   1.000
_cell.length_b   1.000
_cell.length_c   1.000
_cell.angle_alpha   90.00
_cell.angle_beta   90.00
_cell.angle_gamma   90.00
#
_symmetry.space_group_name_H-M   'P 1'
#
loop_
_entity.id
_entity.type
_entity.pdbx_description
1 polymer ?
#
loop_
_entity_poly.entity_id
_entity_poly.type
_entity_poly.pdbx_seq_one_letter_code
_entity_poly.pdbx_strand_id
1 'polypeptide(L)'
;MTGLVIRALTESDAHLFHTLQGRDLVGRAAFGHRYATVHNGGDYRPEWTWIALRDGVVVARAAWWAGPHDSEPMLLNWFDFADGEEAAGAELLRRAPLYAEYELILPAGWRERPDVRAAAQGRISAARSAGMKPLVERYRYEWTPEFGLPERPGRLEFRPEPDDEVILDVLRRVHSVTLDAHARRAIEGPGGLEQAAREDLDFFRWCPSPRAWWQLAYTPDGELAGIQVPAHNPGGPCIGFIGVVPEQRGHGYGYDLLAECTHFLAAEGARFIAGATDRGNVPMAAAFARAGHRISQERIHLV
;
A
#
# COMPACT_ATOMS: atom_id res chain seq x y z
N MET A 1 14.98 22.87 31.60
CA MET A 1 14.28 22.45 30.38
C MET A 1 15.01 21.22 29.86
N THR A 2 14.41 20.06 30.06
CA THR A 2 14.94 18.78 29.62
C THR A 2 14.89 18.75 28.08
N GLY A 3 16.08 18.73 27.46
CA GLY A 3 16.22 18.89 26.01
C GLY A 3 15.76 17.67 25.25
N LEU A 4 14.87 17.85 24.27
CA LEU A 4 14.55 16.82 23.31
C LEU A 4 15.71 16.65 22.32
N VAL A 5 16.30 15.46 22.27
CA VAL A 5 17.37 15.10 21.33
C VAL A 5 16.76 14.27 20.21
N ILE A 6 16.91 14.72 18.97
CA ILE A 6 16.40 14.02 17.77
C ILE A 6 17.58 13.71 16.86
N ARG A 7 17.71 12.44 16.47
CA ARG A 7 18.80 11.99 15.61
C ARG A 7 18.47 10.69 14.87
N ALA A 8 19.20 10.43 13.82
CA ALA A 8 19.20 9.10 13.19
C ALA A 8 19.85 8.07 14.14
N LEU A 9 19.51 6.81 13.94
CA LEU A 9 20.21 5.68 14.54
C LEU A 9 21.52 5.37 13.79
N THR A 10 22.40 4.69 14.48
CA THR A 10 23.54 3.97 13.92
C THR A 10 23.32 2.47 14.13
N GLU A 11 24.10 1.62 13.46
CA GLU A 11 23.97 0.17 13.66
C GLU A 11 24.23 -0.22 15.13
N SER A 12 25.16 0.45 15.79
CA SER A 12 25.52 0.15 17.20
C SER A 12 24.41 0.45 18.20
N ASP A 13 23.50 1.36 17.88
CA ASP A 13 22.39 1.75 18.76
C ASP A 13 21.00 1.47 18.20
N ALA A 14 20.93 0.67 17.12
CA ALA A 14 19.66 0.27 16.51
C ALA A 14 18.70 -0.42 17.50
N HIS A 15 19.23 -1.04 18.56
CA HIS A 15 18.45 -1.64 19.64
C HIS A 15 17.53 -0.63 20.36
N LEU A 16 17.89 0.67 20.36
CA LEU A 16 17.08 1.73 20.97
C LEU A 16 15.69 1.83 20.33
N PHE A 17 15.55 1.43 19.07
CA PHE A 17 14.23 1.41 18.42
C PHE A 17 13.21 0.59 19.19
N HIS A 18 13.63 -0.47 19.85
CA HIS A 18 12.76 -1.38 20.60
C HIS A 18 12.47 -0.91 22.03
N THR A 19 13.11 0.16 22.50
CA THR A 19 12.95 0.63 23.88
C THR A 19 11.74 1.55 24.09
N LEU A 20 11.11 2.02 23.02
CA LEU A 20 9.89 2.82 23.13
C LEU A 20 8.79 1.99 23.82
N GLN A 21 8.31 2.50 24.95
CA GLN A 21 7.19 1.93 25.66
C GLN A 21 5.89 2.38 24.98
N GLY A 22 5.01 1.42 24.63
CA GLY A 22 3.75 1.74 23.97
C GLY A 22 2.89 0.49 23.79
N ARG A 23 1.63 0.74 23.46
CA ARG A 23 0.67 -0.32 23.08
C ARG A 23 0.68 -0.43 21.57
N ASP A 24 0.96 -1.61 21.03
CA ASP A 24 0.96 -1.90 19.59
C ASP A 24 -0.47 -1.97 19.03
N LEU A 25 -1.17 -0.83 19.07
CA LEU A 25 -2.58 -0.73 18.66
C LEU A 25 -2.74 -0.45 17.17
N VAL A 26 -1.75 0.18 16.55
CA VAL A 26 -1.73 0.61 15.15
C VAL A 26 -0.33 0.48 14.55
N GLY A 27 -0.21 0.68 13.25
CA GLY A 27 1.07 0.55 12.54
C GLY A 27 1.51 -0.90 12.38
N ARG A 28 2.74 -1.10 11.97
CA ARG A 28 3.28 -2.43 11.65
C ARG A 28 3.32 -3.38 12.85
N ALA A 29 3.60 -2.86 14.05
CA ALA A 29 3.66 -3.67 15.27
C ALA A 29 2.32 -4.35 15.59
N ALA A 30 1.19 -3.67 15.34
CA ALA A 30 -0.15 -4.23 15.54
C ALA A 30 -0.45 -5.48 14.69
N PHE A 31 0.35 -5.70 13.64
CA PHE A 31 0.25 -6.86 12.73
C PHE A 31 1.42 -7.84 12.92
N GLY A 32 2.13 -7.76 14.03
CA GLY A 32 3.21 -8.68 14.38
C GLY A 32 4.52 -8.45 13.62
N HIS A 33 4.64 -7.39 12.83
CA HIS A 33 5.91 -7.04 12.20
C HIS A 33 6.92 -6.61 13.27
N ARG A 34 8.18 -6.93 13.02
CA ARG A 34 9.29 -6.52 13.88
C ARG A 34 10.25 -5.63 13.08
N TYR A 35 10.71 -4.58 13.72
CA TYR A 35 11.80 -3.77 13.16
C TYR A 35 13.10 -4.56 13.24
N ALA A 36 13.83 -4.61 12.13
CA ALA A 36 15.20 -5.08 12.08
C ALA A 36 15.97 -4.31 11.00
N THR A 37 17.25 -4.09 11.23
CA THR A 37 18.11 -3.44 10.24
C THR A 37 18.50 -4.40 9.14
N VAL A 38 18.94 -3.87 7.99
CA VAL A 38 19.43 -4.68 6.87
C VAL A 38 20.60 -5.59 7.28
N HIS A 39 21.43 -5.15 8.24
CA HIS A 39 22.53 -5.94 8.79
C HIS A 39 22.07 -7.11 9.66
N ASN A 40 20.87 -7.01 10.21
CA ASN A 40 20.24 -8.04 11.04
C ASN A 40 19.14 -8.81 10.30
N GLY A 41 19.20 -8.82 8.96
CA GLY A 41 18.26 -9.56 8.12
C GLY A 41 16.88 -8.93 7.99
N GLY A 42 16.73 -7.66 8.32
CA GLY A 42 15.51 -6.87 8.12
C GLY A 42 15.60 -5.92 6.93
N ASP A 43 14.68 -4.96 6.88
CA ASP A 43 14.45 -4.11 5.71
C ASP A 43 14.83 -2.63 5.97
N TYR A 44 15.29 -2.28 7.18
CA TYR A 44 15.50 -0.87 7.55
C TYR A 44 16.97 -0.51 7.61
N ARG A 45 17.30 0.69 7.12
CA ARG A 45 18.64 1.27 7.24
C ARG A 45 18.68 2.17 8.47
N PRO A 46 19.72 2.06 9.32
CA PRO A 46 19.83 2.88 10.55
C PRO A 46 19.77 4.37 10.25
N GLU A 47 20.43 4.84 9.20
CA GLU A 47 20.45 6.25 8.77
C GLU A 47 19.08 6.78 8.34
N TRP A 48 18.14 5.89 7.99
CA TRP A 48 16.74 6.19 7.68
C TRP A 48 15.80 5.83 8.83
N THR A 49 16.37 5.60 10.01
CA THR A 49 15.61 5.34 11.24
C THR A 49 15.95 6.41 12.26
N TRP A 50 14.96 7.13 12.73
CA TRP A 50 15.11 8.27 13.61
C TRP A 50 14.42 8.06 14.94
N ILE A 51 15.01 8.58 16.01
CA ILE A 51 14.45 8.57 17.36
C ILE A 51 14.47 9.97 17.97
N ALA A 52 13.50 10.19 18.85
CA ALA A 52 13.50 11.33 19.76
C ALA A 52 13.71 10.82 21.20
N LEU A 53 14.66 11.42 21.89
CA LEU A 53 14.99 11.09 23.27
C LEU A 53 14.68 12.26 24.19
N ARG A 54 14.06 11.98 25.32
CA ARG A 54 13.88 12.90 26.43
C ARG A 54 14.53 12.28 27.66
N ASP A 55 15.51 12.99 28.24
CA ASP A 55 16.30 12.49 29.40
C ASP A 55 16.92 11.10 29.16
N GLY A 56 17.36 10.83 27.92
CA GLY A 56 17.95 9.56 27.53
C GLY A 56 16.95 8.43 27.25
N VAL A 57 15.65 8.68 27.41
CA VAL A 57 14.58 7.70 27.11
C VAL A 57 14.00 7.98 25.72
N VAL A 58 13.81 6.94 24.91
CA VAL A 58 13.14 7.06 23.61
C VAL A 58 11.67 7.36 23.82
N VAL A 59 11.21 8.51 23.32
CA VAL A 59 9.82 8.98 23.41
C VAL A 59 9.10 9.00 22.07
N ALA A 60 9.84 8.98 20.94
CA ALA A 60 9.26 8.77 19.61
C ALA A 60 10.29 8.08 18.71
N ARG A 61 9.76 7.37 17.71
CA ARG A 61 10.55 6.67 16.68
C ARG A 61 9.87 6.74 15.32
N ALA A 62 10.68 6.77 14.27
CA ALA A 62 10.22 6.68 12.88
C ALA A 62 11.25 5.90 12.06
N ALA A 63 10.77 5.05 11.14
CA ALA A 63 11.65 4.36 10.21
C ALA A 63 11.05 4.39 8.81
N TRP A 64 11.90 4.77 7.87
CA TRP A 64 11.60 4.80 6.45
C TRP A 64 12.12 3.54 5.78
N TRP A 65 11.27 2.98 4.95
CA TRP A 65 11.55 1.79 4.18
C TRP A 65 11.91 2.16 2.73
N ALA A 66 12.79 1.35 2.14
CA ALA A 66 13.06 1.32 0.71
C ALA A 66 13.50 -0.08 0.31
N GLY A 67 13.48 -0.38 -0.97
CA GLY A 67 14.01 -1.61 -1.52
C GLY A 67 15.53 -1.71 -1.37
N PRO A 68 16.12 -2.90 -1.59
CA PRO A 68 17.54 -3.14 -1.35
C PRO A 68 18.48 -2.30 -2.24
N HIS A 69 18.01 -1.85 -3.39
CA HIS A 69 18.79 -1.08 -4.37
C HIS A 69 18.42 0.41 -4.44
N ASP A 70 17.43 0.84 -3.66
CA ASP A 70 16.99 2.24 -3.67
C ASP A 70 18.00 3.12 -2.93
N SER A 71 18.27 4.28 -3.46
CA SER A 71 19.16 5.30 -2.86
C SER A 71 18.43 6.27 -1.94
N GLU A 72 17.10 6.29 -1.99
CA GLU A 72 16.23 7.17 -1.22
C GLU A 72 15.09 6.38 -0.56
N PRO A 73 14.57 6.85 0.58
CA PRO A 73 13.43 6.20 1.23
C PRO A 73 12.16 6.36 0.39
N MET A 74 11.41 5.28 0.29
CA MET A 74 10.16 5.24 -0.46
C MET A 74 8.93 5.47 0.42
N LEU A 75 8.97 5.00 1.66
CA LEU A 75 7.78 4.94 2.50
C LEU A 75 8.14 5.09 3.99
N LEU A 76 7.53 6.04 4.69
CA LEU A 76 7.49 6.05 6.15
C LEU A 76 6.42 5.06 6.60
N ASN A 77 6.80 3.94 7.20
CA ASN A 77 5.86 2.91 7.63
C ASN A 77 6.01 2.45 9.09
N TRP A 78 6.95 3.05 9.82
CA TRP A 78 7.01 3.04 11.28
C TRP A 78 6.97 4.47 11.79
N PHE A 79 5.97 4.79 12.57
CA PHE A 79 5.89 6.05 13.27
C PHE A 79 5.09 5.87 14.56
N ASP A 80 5.80 5.94 15.67
CA ASP A 80 5.25 5.76 17.00
C ASP A 80 5.81 6.78 18.00
N PHE A 81 5.05 7.03 19.05
CA PHE A 81 5.47 7.84 20.19
C PHE A 81 4.78 7.37 21.47
N ALA A 82 5.38 7.65 22.62
CA ALA A 82 4.83 7.34 23.92
C ALA A 82 3.60 8.21 24.23
N ASP A 83 2.75 7.76 25.13
CA ASP A 83 1.54 8.48 25.54
C ASP A 83 1.92 9.90 26.01
N GLY A 84 1.27 10.92 25.45
CA GLY A 84 1.53 12.32 25.74
C GLY A 84 2.71 12.94 24.97
N GLU A 85 3.44 12.18 24.16
CA GLU A 85 4.61 12.65 23.40
C GLU A 85 4.32 12.91 21.90
N GLU A 86 3.07 13.19 21.56
CA GLU A 86 2.65 13.54 20.21
C GLU A 86 3.44 14.69 19.59
N ALA A 87 3.74 15.72 20.41
CA ALA A 87 4.57 16.84 19.99
C ALA A 87 6.02 16.44 19.67
N ALA A 88 6.60 15.49 20.41
CA ALA A 88 7.93 14.94 20.11
C ALA A 88 7.91 14.13 18.81
N GLY A 89 6.85 13.36 18.57
CA GLY A 89 6.63 12.67 17.30
C GLY A 89 6.58 13.64 16.12
N ALA A 90 5.79 14.70 16.22
CA ALA A 90 5.69 15.72 15.16
C ALA A 90 7.05 16.44 14.93
N GLU A 91 7.78 16.74 15.99
CA GLU A 91 9.11 17.36 15.90
C GLU A 91 10.13 16.42 15.25
N LEU A 92 10.07 15.12 15.55
CA LEU A 92 10.90 14.10 14.91
C LEU A 92 10.69 14.10 13.40
N LEU A 93 9.45 14.05 12.92
CA LEU A 93 9.15 14.08 11.48
C LEU A 93 9.63 15.38 10.81
N ARG A 94 9.53 16.52 11.50
CA ARG A 94 10.00 17.81 10.95
C ARG A 94 11.52 17.89 10.82
N ARG A 95 12.26 17.25 11.72
CA ARG A 95 13.72 17.29 11.75
C ARG A 95 14.40 16.21 10.92
N ALA A 96 13.74 15.09 10.69
CA ALA A 96 14.27 14.07 9.81
C ALA A 96 14.26 14.61 8.36
N PRO A 97 15.44 14.69 7.69
CA PRO A 97 15.54 15.25 6.34
C PRO A 97 15.12 14.22 5.28
N LEU A 98 14.03 13.50 5.54
CA LEU A 98 13.56 12.37 4.74
C LEU A 98 12.11 12.63 4.30
N TYR A 99 11.92 12.68 2.99
CA TYR A 99 10.62 12.98 2.39
C TYR A 99 10.09 11.72 1.72
N ALA A 100 9.08 11.14 2.31
CA ALA A 100 8.38 9.99 1.74
C ALA A 100 6.93 9.98 2.24
N GLU A 101 6.08 9.29 1.53
CA GLU A 101 4.70 9.07 1.93
C GLU A 101 4.64 8.31 3.26
N TYR A 102 3.75 8.71 4.15
CA TYR A 102 3.45 7.98 5.38
C TYR A 102 2.27 7.04 5.17
N GLU A 103 2.52 5.74 5.33
CA GLU A 103 1.49 4.70 5.37
C GLU A 103 1.20 4.29 6.81
N LEU A 104 0.06 4.71 7.33
CA LEU A 104 -0.45 4.24 8.62
C LEU A 104 -1.35 3.02 8.42
N ILE A 105 -0.91 1.86 8.90
CA ILE A 105 -1.66 0.61 8.85
C ILE A 105 -2.54 0.47 10.09
N LEU A 106 -3.80 0.12 9.88
CA LEU A 106 -4.84 0.07 10.91
C LEU A 106 -5.63 -1.24 10.82
N PRO A 107 -6.05 -1.81 11.95
CA PRO A 107 -6.97 -2.95 11.95
C PRO A 107 -8.30 -2.59 11.26
N ALA A 108 -8.91 -3.55 10.58
CA ALA A 108 -10.25 -3.38 10.03
C ALA A 108 -11.23 -2.96 11.12
N GLY A 109 -12.11 -1.99 10.83
CA GLY A 109 -13.07 -1.45 11.79
C GLY A 109 -12.45 -0.63 12.93
N TRP A 110 -11.23 -0.11 12.77
CA TRP A 110 -10.52 0.64 13.80
C TRP A 110 -11.29 1.83 14.40
N ARG A 111 -12.21 2.41 13.63
CA ARG A 111 -13.03 3.55 14.09
C ARG A 111 -14.02 3.19 15.17
N GLU A 112 -14.40 1.92 15.27
CA GLU A 112 -15.34 1.39 16.26
C GLU A 112 -14.64 1.02 17.58
N ARG A 113 -13.32 1.02 17.60
CA ARG A 113 -12.47 0.67 18.76
C ARG A 113 -11.85 1.95 19.33
N PRO A 114 -12.35 2.47 20.48
CA PRO A 114 -11.97 3.80 21.02
C PRO A 114 -10.47 3.98 21.24
N ASP A 115 -9.79 2.95 21.75
CA ASP A 115 -8.34 2.94 22.01
C ASP A 115 -7.51 2.98 20.72
N VAL A 116 -7.88 2.17 19.74
CA VAL A 116 -7.24 2.13 18.43
C VAL A 116 -7.47 3.44 17.67
N ARG A 117 -8.70 3.95 17.75
CA ARG A 117 -9.06 5.24 17.15
C ARG A 117 -8.24 6.39 17.74
N ALA A 118 -8.09 6.46 19.06
CA ALA A 118 -7.28 7.48 19.70
C ALA A 118 -5.80 7.38 19.27
N ALA A 119 -5.24 6.15 19.23
CA ALA A 119 -3.87 5.93 18.78
C ALA A 119 -3.66 6.31 17.29
N ALA A 120 -4.62 6.00 16.42
CA ALA A 120 -4.58 6.40 15.01
C ALA A 120 -4.68 7.92 14.84
N GLN A 121 -5.62 8.55 15.54
CA GLN A 121 -5.80 10.01 15.49
C GLN A 121 -4.57 10.78 15.98
N GLY A 122 -3.91 10.32 17.04
CA GLY A 122 -2.67 10.92 17.52
C GLY A 122 -1.58 10.91 16.44
N ARG A 123 -1.39 9.78 15.74
CA ARG A 123 -0.39 9.68 14.66
C ARG A 123 -0.72 10.55 13.46
N ILE A 124 -1.98 10.58 13.06
CA ILE A 124 -2.45 11.46 11.97
C ILE A 124 -2.26 12.93 12.36
N SER A 125 -2.58 13.31 13.59
CA SER A 125 -2.43 14.67 14.09
C SER A 125 -0.95 15.09 14.13
N ALA A 126 -0.07 14.23 14.65
CA ALA A 126 1.38 14.49 14.67
C ALA A 126 1.96 14.64 13.25
N ALA A 127 1.61 13.76 12.32
CA ALA A 127 2.04 13.84 10.93
C ALA A 127 1.55 15.13 10.25
N ARG A 128 0.29 15.50 10.47
CA ARG A 128 -0.27 16.78 9.96
C ARG A 128 0.42 17.99 10.58
N SER A 129 0.72 17.95 11.87
CA SER A 129 1.49 19.01 12.57
C SER A 129 2.92 19.11 12.04
N ALA A 130 3.47 18.03 11.50
CA ALA A 130 4.76 18.03 10.81
C ALA A 130 4.67 18.55 9.35
N GLY A 131 3.47 18.84 8.83
CA GLY A 131 3.25 19.41 7.49
C GLY A 131 2.69 18.43 6.46
N MET A 132 2.55 17.14 6.83
CA MET A 132 1.99 16.14 5.90
C MET A 132 0.50 16.36 5.67
N LYS A 133 0.04 16.05 4.46
CA LYS A 133 -1.37 16.21 4.06
C LYS A 133 -1.98 14.84 3.79
N PRO A 134 -3.24 14.61 4.20
CA PRO A 134 -3.96 13.39 3.82
C PRO A 134 -4.03 13.26 2.29
N LEU A 135 -3.68 12.08 1.79
CA LEU A 135 -3.84 11.71 0.39
C LEU A 135 -5.07 10.84 0.21
N VAL A 136 -5.10 9.68 0.85
CA VAL A 136 -6.16 8.70 0.65
C VAL A 136 -6.29 7.74 1.83
N GLU A 137 -7.49 7.20 2.01
CA GLU A 137 -7.77 6.01 2.81
C GLU A 137 -7.98 4.83 1.88
N ARG A 138 -7.38 3.68 2.19
CA ARG A 138 -7.47 2.47 1.40
C ARG A 138 -7.93 1.30 2.24
N TYR A 139 -8.65 0.36 1.61
CA TYR A 139 -8.88 -0.96 2.13
C TYR A 139 -7.84 -1.93 1.58
N ARG A 140 -7.26 -2.76 2.45
CA ARG A 140 -6.53 -3.95 2.06
C ARG A 140 -7.45 -5.15 2.26
N TYR A 141 -7.64 -5.88 1.22
CA TYR A 141 -8.43 -7.12 1.19
C TYR A 141 -7.51 -8.33 1.23
N GLU A 142 -8.09 -9.41 1.73
CA GLU A 142 -7.47 -10.73 1.70
C GLU A 142 -8.53 -11.77 1.31
N TRP A 143 -8.15 -12.66 0.42
CA TRP A 143 -8.88 -13.87 0.10
C TRP A 143 -8.07 -15.08 0.56
N THR A 144 -8.77 -16.09 1.09
CA THR A 144 -8.21 -17.41 1.42
C THR A 144 -9.14 -18.50 0.87
N PRO A 145 -8.66 -19.74 0.66
CA PRO A 145 -9.51 -20.85 0.18
C PRO A 145 -10.77 -21.09 1.01
N GLU A 146 -10.75 -20.75 2.29
CA GLU A 146 -11.90 -20.89 3.20
C GLU A 146 -13.10 -20.01 2.82
N PHE A 147 -12.85 -18.91 2.08
CA PHE A 147 -13.91 -18.02 1.62
C PHE A 147 -14.58 -18.51 0.35
N GLY A 148 -14.06 -19.58 -0.26
CA GLY A 148 -14.51 -20.10 -1.55
C GLY A 148 -14.06 -19.22 -2.73
N LEU A 149 -14.08 -19.81 -3.92
CA LEU A 149 -13.78 -19.06 -5.14
C LEU A 149 -14.99 -18.23 -5.57
N PRO A 150 -14.79 -17.00 -6.08
CA PRO A 150 -15.88 -16.20 -6.61
C PRO A 150 -16.51 -16.86 -7.85
N GLU A 151 -17.78 -16.61 -8.09
CA GLU A 151 -18.43 -17.02 -9.32
C GLU A 151 -17.76 -16.35 -10.53
N ARG A 152 -17.47 -17.15 -11.59
CA ARG A 152 -16.98 -16.63 -12.87
C ARG A 152 -18.18 -16.36 -13.79
N PRO A 153 -18.46 -15.10 -14.16
CA PRO A 153 -19.57 -14.81 -15.08
C PRO A 153 -19.34 -15.32 -16.51
N GLY A 154 -18.07 -15.54 -16.89
CA GLY A 154 -17.73 -16.07 -18.24
C GLY A 154 -18.04 -15.10 -19.38
N ARG A 155 -18.10 -13.79 -19.10
CA ARG A 155 -18.45 -12.74 -20.07
C ARG A 155 -17.26 -12.15 -20.80
N LEU A 156 -16.04 -12.50 -20.38
CA LEU A 156 -14.79 -11.96 -20.93
C LEU A 156 -13.86 -13.10 -21.32
N GLU A 157 -13.10 -12.88 -22.37
CA GLU A 157 -11.99 -13.71 -22.79
C GLU A 157 -10.66 -13.05 -22.41
N PHE A 158 -9.73 -13.82 -21.82
CA PHE A 158 -8.47 -13.31 -21.30
C PHE A 158 -7.30 -13.79 -22.16
N ARG A 159 -6.46 -12.87 -22.60
CA ARG A 159 -5.31 -13.14 -23.47
C ARG A 159 -4.06 -12.49 -22.93
N PRO A 160 -2.93 -13.24 -22.76
CA PRO A 160 -1.65 -12.63 -22.39
C PRO A 160 -1.21 -11.59 -23.43
N GLU A 161 -0.68 -10.46 -22.95
CA GLU A 161 -0.16 -9.40 -23.81
C GLU A 161 1.34 -9.22 -23.61
N PRO A 162 2.16 -9.58 -24.61
CA PRO A 162 3.63 -9.47 -24.51
C PRO A 162 4.16 -8.07 -24.84
N ASP A 163 3.38 -7.21 -25.51
CA ASP A 163 3.83 -5.90 -25.95
C ASP A 163 3.59 -4.83 -24.88
N ASP A 164 4.67 -4.16 -24.47
CA ASP A 164 4.61 -3.11 -23.47
C ASP A 164 3.88 -1.85 -23.94
N GLU A 165 3.97 -1.52 -25.24
CA GLU A 165 3.28 -0.34 -25.76
C GLU A 165 1.76 -0.55 -25.79
N VAL A 166 1.31 -1.79 -26.06
CA VAL A 166 -0.11 -2.14 -25.95
C VAL A 166 -0.58 -2.03 -24.49
N ILE A 167 0.21 -2.54 -23.53
CA ILE A 167 -0.10 -2.40 -22.10
C ILE A 167 -0.15 -0.93 -21.68
N LEU A 168 0.83 -0.11 -22.09
CA LEU A 168 0.88 1.32 -21.79
C LEU A 168 -0.34 2.05 -22.36
N ASP A 169 -0.77 1.72 -23.58
CA ASP A 169 -1.96 2.32 -24.17
C ASP A 169 -3.21 2.01 -23.34
N VAL A 170 -3.37 0.74 -22.93
CA VAL A 170 -4.49 0.34 -22.07
C VAL A 170 -4.44 1.03 -20.71
N LEU A 171 -3.25 1.14 -20.09
CA LEU A 171 -3.07 1.84 -18.83
C LEU A 171 -3.43 3.33 -18.95
N ARG A 172 -2.98 4.02 -20.02
CA ARG A 172 -3.37 5.42 -20.29
C ARG A 172 -4.89 5.57 -20.38
N ARG A 173 -5.58 4.66 -21.09
CA ARG A 173 -7.04 4.68 -21.21
C ARG A 173 -7.71 4.47 -19.84
N VAL A 174 -7.26 3.49 -19.05
CA VAL A 174 -7.78 3.22 -17.71
C VAL A 174 -7.57 4.42 -16.79
N HIS A 175 -6.37 5.01 -16.83
CA HIS A 175 -6.00 6.15 -15.97
C HIS A 175 -6.71 7.45 -16.34
N SER A 176 -7.14 7.64 -17.58
CA SER A 176 -7.84 8.86 -18.00
C SER A 176 -9.10 9.17 -17.18
N VAL A 177 -9.66 8.15 -16.50
CA VAL A 177 -10.85 8.24 -15.65
C VAL A 177 -10.67 7.51 -14.31
N THR A 178 -9.44 7.44 -13.82
CA THR A 178 -9.10 6.68 -12.62
C THR A 178 -9.76 7.23 -11.36
N LEU A 179 -10.11 6.31 -10.44
CA LEU A 179 -10.56 6.63 -9.08
C LEU A 179 -9.44 6.47 -8.04
N ASP A 180 -8.27 5.96 -8.45
CA ASP A 180 -7.11 5.78 -7.58
C ASP A 180 -6.41 7.12 -7.32
N ALA A 181 -6.18 7.44 -6.05
CA ALA A 181 -5.63 8.74 -5.64
C ALA A 181 -4.13 8.88 -5.97
N HIS A 182 -3.36 7.78 -5.92
CA HIS A 182 -1.95 7.82 -6.31
C HIS A 182 -1.81 8.06 -7.81
N ALA A 183 -2.59 7.34 -8.64
CA ALA A 183 -2.61 7.58 -10.07
C ALA A 183 -3.06 9.00 -10.42
N ARG A 184 -4.09 9.56 -9.76
CA ARG A 184 -4.49 10.96 -9.94
C ARG A 184 -3.37 11.94 -9.59
N ARG A 185 -2.67 11.69 -8.48
CA ARG A 185 -1.52 12.51 -8.07
C ARG A 185 -0.39 12.45 -9.09
N ALA A 186 -0.08 11.26 -9.63
CA ALA A 186 0.90 11.11 -10.70
C ALA A 186 0.49 11.88 -11.97
N ILE A 187 -0.80 11.82 -12.35
CA ILE A 187 -1.35 12.53 -13.51
C ILE A 187 -1.27 14.07 -13.33
N GLU A 188 -1.48 14.55 -12.10
CA GLU A 188 -1.34 15.98 -11.77
C GLU A 188 0.13 16.45 -11.77
N GLY A 189 1.07 15.51 -11.71
CA GLY A 189 2.50 15.78 -11.76
C GLY A 189 3.05 16.10 -13.17
N PRO A 190 4.33 16.41 -13.29
CA PRO A 190 4.94 16.87 -14.54
C PRO A 190 4.93 15.85 -15.69
N GLY A 191 4.84 14.54 -15.38
CA GLY A 191 4.79 13.46 -16.37
C GLY A 191 3.38 13.11 -16.83
N GLY A 192 2.34 13.64 -16.17
CA GLY A 192 0.94 13.46 -16.56
C GLY A 192 0.50 11.99 -16.63
N LEU A 193 -0.40 11.73 -17.55
CA LEU A 193 -0.99 10.42 -17.79
C LEU A 193 0.07 9.36 -18.17
N GLU A 194 1.09 9.76 -18.92
CA GLU A 194 2.19 8.90 -19.31
C GLU A 194 2.98 8.40 -18.10
N GLN A 195 3.26 9.30 -17.15
CA GLN A 195 3.97 8.92 -15.92
C GLN A 195 3.17 7.89 -15.09
N ALA A 196 1.88 8.12 -14.89
CA ALA A 196 1.02 7.19 -14.18
C ALA A 196 1.00 5.79 -14.83
N ALA A 197 0.92 5.72 -16.16
CA ALA A 197 0.95 4.46 -16.89
C ALA A 197 2.32 3.74 -16.76
N ARG A 198 3.42 4.50 -16.80
CA ARG A 198 4.78 3.93 -16.62
C ARG A 198 5.02 3.43 -15.21
N GLU A 199 4.56 4.13 -14.19
CA GLU A 199 4.68 3.70 -12.79
C GLU A 199 4.02 2.33 -12.57
N ASP A 200 2.82 2.11 -13.14
CA ASP A 200 2.19 0.79 -13.06
C ASP A 200 2.96 -0.28 -13.86
N LEU A 201 3.41 0.04 -15.06
CA LEU A 201 4.21 -0.90 -15.86
C LEU A 201 5.50 -1.29 -15.13
N ASP A 202 6.19 -0.32 -14.51
CA ASP A 202 7.40 -0.55 -13.74
C ASP A 202 7.11 -1.38 -12.47
N PHE A 203 5.98 -1.14 -11.80
CA PHE A 203 5.51 -2.00 -10.72
C PHE A 203 5.26 -3.44 -11.19
N PHE A 204 4.64 -3.64 -12.36
CA PHE A 204 4.44 -4.99 -12.92
C PHE A 204 5.76 -5.69 -13.19
N ARG A 205 6.76 -4.98 -13.73
CA ARG A 205 8.11 -5.49 -13.99
C ARG A 205 8.89 -5.80 -12.70
N TRP A 206 8.67 -5.00 -11.67
CA TRP A 206 9.28 -5.22 -10.36
C TRP A 206 8.74 -6.48 -9.67
N CYS A 207 7.51 -6.86 -9.93
CA CYS A 207 6.93 -8.10 -9.42
C CYS A 207 7.62 -9.31 -10.09
N PRO A 208 8.10 -10.32 -9.34
CA PRO A 208 8.77 -11.50 -9.91
C PRO A 208 7.81 -12.45 -10.65
N SER A 209 6.61 -12.03 -10.95
CA SER A 209 5.59 -12.82 -11.65
C SER A 209 5.92 -12.98 -13.14
N PRO A 210 5.60 -14.12 -13.78
CA PRO A 210 5.80 -14.31 -15.20
C PRO A 210 5.04 -13.28 -16.05
N ARG A 211 5.66 -12.78 -17.11
CA ARG A 211 5.04 -11.84 -18.05
C ARG A 211 3.69 -12.35 -18.59
N ALA A 212 3.57 -13.65 -18.85
CA ALA A 212 2.36 -14.27 -19.36
C ALA A 212 1.12 -14.12 -18.42
N TRP A 213 1.32 -13.66 -17.20
CA TRP A 213 0.24 -13.38 -16.26
C TRP A 213 -0.45 -12.04 -16.54
N TRP A 214 0.16 -11.14 -17.31
CA TRP A 214 -0.44 -9.87 -17.68
C TRP A 214 -1.40 -10.09 -18.85
N GLN A 215 -2.69 -9.93 -18.59
CA GLN A 215 -3.72 -10.33 -19.53
C GLN A 215 -4.68 -9.17 -19.85
N LEU A 216 -4.94 -8.99 -21.12
CA LEU A 216 -6.02 -8.16 -21.60
C LEU A 216 -7.31 -8.98 -21.64
N ALA A 217 -8.42 -8.32 -21.32
CA ALA A 217 -9.75 -8.91 -21.32
C ALA A 217 -10.57 -8.34 -22.47
N TYR A 218 -11.25 -9.22 -23.19
CA TYR A 218 -12.07 -8.89 -24.36
C TYR A 218 -13.50 -9.36 -24.16
N THR A 219 -14.46 -8.59 -24.69
CA THR A 219 -15.86 -9.02 -24.79
C THR A 219 -16.01 -10.13 -25.84
N PRO A 220 -17.14 -10.86 -25.89
CA PRO A 220 -17.39 -11.84 -26.95
C PRO A 220 -17.35 -11.25 -28.36
N ASP A 221 -17.64 -9.96 -28.51
CA ASP A 221 -17.57 -9.24 -29.78
C ASP A 221 -16.16 -8.79 -30.16
N GLY A 222 -15.16 -9.13 -29.33
CA GLY A 222 -13.74 -8.80 -29.55
C GLY A 222 -13.33 -7.39 -29.10
N GLU A 223 -14.19 -6.65 -28.41
CA GLU A 223 -13.88 -5.34 -27.88
C GLU A 223 -13.00 -5.43 -26.61
N LEU A 224 -11.99 -4.59 -26.51
CA LEU A 224 -11.15 -4.53 -25.30
C LEU A 224 -11.98 -4.03 -24.11
N ALA A 225 -12.11 -4.87 -23.07
CA ALA A 225 -12.82 -4.56 -21.84
C ALA A 225 -11.90 -3.98 -20.75
N GLY A 226 -10.66 -4.45 -20.69
CA GLY A 226 -9.73 -4.00 -19.66
C GLY A 226 -8.49 -4.88 -19.55
N ILE A 227 -7.84 -4.75 -18.40
CA ILE A 227 -6.59 -5.46 -18.07
C ILE A 227 -6.68 -6.04 -16.66
N GLN A 228 -6.10 -7.22 -16.45
CA GLN A 228 -5.76 -7.77 -15.14
C GLN A 228 -4.29 -8.18 -15.07
N VAL A 229 -3.70 -8.01 -13.90
CA VAL A 229 -2.33 -8.41 -13.62
C VAL A 229 -2.30 -9.18 -12.30
N PRO A 230 -2.53 -10.51 -12.32
CA PRO A 230 -2.17 -11.37 -11.20
C PRO A 230 -0.68 -11.23 -10.92
N ALA A 231 -0.29 -11.09 -9.66
CA ALA A 231 1.10 -10.86 -9.34
C ALA A 231 1.54 -11.53 -8.03
N HIS A 232 2.84 -11.65 -7.87
CA HIS A 232 3.50 -11.84 -6.59
C HIS A 232 4.35 -10.61 -6.30
N ASN A 233 4.28 -10.10 -5.09
CA ASN A 233 5.21 -9.10 -4.58
C ASN A 233 5.92 -9.67 -3.33
N PRO A 234 6.81 -8.94 -2.65
CA PRO A 234 7.45 -9.43 -1.42
C PRO A 234 6.47 -9.86 -0.32
N GLY A 235 5.23 -9.37 -0.35
CA GLY A 235 4.16 -9.80 0.56
C GLY A 235 3.41 -11.05 0.10
N GLY A 236 3.73 -11.62 -1.06
CA GLY A 236 3.13 -12.83 -1.63
C GLY A 236 2.14 -12.58 -2.77
N PRO A 237 1.23 -13.55 -3.05
CA PRO A 237 0.23 -13.45 -4.11
C PRO A 237 -0.68 -12.24 -3.94
N CYS A 238 -0.90 -11.48 -5.01
CA CYS A 238 -1.75 -10.29 -4.95
C CYS A 238 -2.44 -9.97 -6.28
N ILE A 239 -3.54 -9.25 -6.18
CA ILE A 239 -4.15 -8.54 -7.30
C ILE A 239 -3.22 -7.35 -7.62
N GLY A 240 -2.31 -7.51 -8.57
CA GLY A 240 -1.33 -6.49 -8.92
C GLY A 240 -2.00 -5.27 -9.54
N PHE A 241 -2.91 -5.51 -10.50
CA PHE A 241 -3.70 -4.45 -11.11
C PHE A 241 -5.01 -5.00 -11.72
N ILE A 242 -6.04 -4.17 -11.68
CA ILE A 242 -7.30 -4.38 -12.41
C ILE A 242 -7.76 -3.03 -12.94
N GLY A 243 -8.01 -2.95 -14.24
CA GLY A 243 -8.53 -1.75 -14.88
C GLY A 243 -9.54 -2.06 -15.99
N VAL A 244 -10.69 -1.38 -15.97
CA VAL A 244 -11.70 -1.41 -17.03
C VAL A 244 -11.55 -0.14 -17.86
N VAL A 245 -11.45 -0.28 -19.19
CA VAL A 245 -11.36 0.87 -20.10
C VAL A 245 -12.63 1.72 -20.04
N PRO A 246 -12.55 3.05 -20.28
CA PRO A 246 -13.68 3.96 -20.11
C PRO A 246 -14.96 3.50 -20.83
N GLU A 247 -14.82 3.03 -22.05
CA GLU A 247 -15.92 2.65 -22.95
C GLU A 247 -16.69 1.43 -22.44
N GLN A 248 -16.06 0.60 -21.61
CA GLN A 248 -16.60 -0.63 -21.06
C GLN A 248 -16.99 -0.53 -19.59
N ARG A 249 -16.95 0.69 -19.01
CA ARG A 249 -17.43 0.92 -17.64
C ARG A 249 -18.96 0.80 -17.57
N GLY A 250 -19.46 0.54 -16.35
CA GLY A 250 -20.90 0.36 -16.13
C GLY A 250 -21.42 -1.05 -16.36
N HIS A 251 -20.68 -1.94 -17.03
CA HIS A 251 -21.10 -3.33 -17.31
C HIS A 251 -20.73 -4.31 -16.18
N GLY A 252 -20.05 -3.83 -15.11
CA GLY A 252 -19.66 -4.67 -13.97
C GLY A 252 -18.39 -5.51 -14.23
N TYR A 253 -17.64 -5.26 -15.30
CA TYR A 253 -16.45 -6.02 -15.67
C TYR A 253 -15.31 -5.96 -14.64
N GLY A 254 -15.30 -4.96 -13.75
CA GLY A 254 -14.36 -4.95 -12.63
C GLY A 254 -14.47 -6.17 -11.72
N TYR A 255 -15.68 -6.71 -11.55
CA TYR A 255 -15.89 -7.97 -10.84
C TYR A 255 -15.38 -9.17 -11.65
N ASP A 256 -15.63 -9.22 -12.97
CA ASP A 256 -15.17 -10.34 -13.82
C ASP A 256 -13.64 -10.44 -13.82
N LEU A 257 -12.95 -9.29 -13.95
CA LEU A 257 -11.50 -9.20 -13.85
C LEU A 257 -11.01 -9.70 -12.48
N LEU A 258 -11.63 -9.26 -11.39
CA LEU A 258 -11.26 -9.67 -10.03
C LEU A 258 -11.50 -11.16 -9.80
N ALA A 259 -12.65 -11.68 -10.25
CA ALA A 259 -12.98 -13.10 -10.12
C ALA A 259 -11.97 -13.96 -10.87
N GLU A 260 -11.66 -13.60 -12.12
CA GLU A 260 -10.68 -14.33 -12.92
C GLU A 260 -9.28 -14.27 -12.31
N CYS A 261 -8.82 -13.09 -11.88
CA CYS A 261 -7.53 -12.92 -11.22
C CYS A 261 -7.43 -13.77 -9.93
N THR A 262 -8.52 -13.85 -9.15
CA THR A 262 -8.58 -14.69 -7.95
C THR A 262 -8.47 -16.17 -8.30
N HIS A 263 -9.21 -16.63 -9.29
CA HIS A 263 -9.13 -18.01 -9.79
C HIS A 263 -7.75 -18.36 -10.32
N PHE A 264 -7.16 -17.45 -11.09
CA PHE A 264 -5.83 -17.61 -11.66
C PHE A 264 -4.79 -17.85 -10.56
N LEU A 265 -4.72 -16.94 -9.58
CA LEU A 265 -3.78 -17.06 -8.46
C LEU A 265 -4.05 -18.29 -7.59
N ALA A 266 -5.30 -18.66 -7.38
CA ALA A 266 -5.66 -19.87 -6.66
C ALA A 266 -5.20 -21.14 -7.41
N ALA A 267 -5.32 -21.19 -8.73
CA ALA A 267 -4.81 -22.27 -9.57
C ALA A 267 -3.28 -22.38 -9.54
N GLU A 268 -2.57 -21.24 -9.42
CA GLU A 268 -1.13 -21.18 -9.18
C GLU A 268 -0.73 -21.53 -7.73
N GLY A 269 -1.68 -21.98 -6.91
CA GLY A 269 -1.43 -22.49 -5.55
C GLY A 269 -1.45 -21.45 -4.45
N ALA A 270 -1.94 -20.24 -4.70
CA ALA A 270 -2.06 -19.22 -3.67
C ALA A 270 -2.92 -19.68 -2.49
N ARG A 271 -2.39 -19.57 -1.28
CA ARG A 271 -3.08 -19.85 0.00
C ARG A 271 -3.71 -18.60 0.61
N PHE A 272 -3.34 -17.45 0.12
CA PHE A 272 -3.99 -16.16 0.34
C PHE A 272 -3.77 -15.30 -0.89
N ILE A 273 -4.62 -14.31 -1.10
CA ILE A 273 -4.47 -13.33 -2.18
C ILE A 273 -4.76 -11.96 -1.58
N ALA A 274 -3.77 -11.08 -1.63
CA ALA A 274 -3.91 -9.71 -1.19
C ALA A 274 -4.45 -8.82 -2.32
N GLY A 275 -5.26 -7.83 -1.98
CA GLY A 275 -5.69 -6.79 -2.90
C GLY A 275 -5.87 -5.48 -2.15
N ALA A 276 -5.91 -4.37 -2.85
CA ALA A 276 -6.19 -3.08 -2.24
C ALA A 276 -6.98 -2.18 -3.20
N THR A 277 -7.79 -1.30 -2.62
CA THR A 277 -8.42 -0.22 -3.38
C THR A 277 -8.68 0.97 -2.48
N ASP A 278 -8.79 2.14 -3.06
CA ASP A 278 -9.18 3.33 -2.34
C ASP A 278 -10.58 3.18 -1.75
N ARG A 279 -10.78 3.66 -0.53
CA ARG A 279 -12.09 3.63 0.12
C ARG A 279 -13.16 4.37 -0.69
N GLY A 280 -12.76 5.41 -1.43
CA GLY A 280 -13.63 6.16 -2.34
C GLY A 280 -13.94 5.46 -3.66
N ASN A 281 -13.22 4.38 -4.00
CA ASN A 281 -13.50 3.57 -5.18
C ASN A 281 -14.62 2.55 -4.87
N VAL A 282 -15.83 3.06 -4.69
CA VAL A 282 -17.00 2.27 -4.30
C VAL A 282 -17.27 1.08 -5.25
N PRO A 283 -17.16 1.22 -6.59
CA PRO A 283 -17.37 0.09 -7.49
C PRO A 283 -16.40 -1.06 -7.24
N MET A 284 -15.10 -0.75 -7.03
CA MET A 284 -14.10 -1.79 -6.79
C MET A 284 -14.24 -2.41 -5.41
N ALA A 285 -14.56 -1.62 -4.38
CA ALA A 285 -14.86 -2.12 -3.04
C ALA A 285 -16.06 -3.09 -3.05
N ALA A 286 -17.10 -2.78 -3.81
CA ALA A 286 -18.25 -3.68 -4.00
C ALA A 286 -17.87 -4.96 -4.76
N ALA A 287 -16.96 -4.89 -5.74
CA ALA A 287 -16.45 -6.05 -6.46
C ALA A 287 -15.67 -6.99 -5.51
N PHE A 288 -14.79 -6.45 -4.67
CA PHE A 288 -14.07 -7.23 -3.65
C PHE A 288 -15.02 -7.92 -2.67
N ALA A 289 -16.02 -7.21 -2.16
CA ALA A 289 -17.00 -7.77 -1.25
C ALA A 289 -17.81 -8.90 -1.90
N ARG A 290 -18.26 -8.71 -3.15
CA ARG A 290 -18.98 -9.72 -3.93
C ARG A 290 -18.10 -10.94 -4.23
N ALA A 291 -16.81 -10.74 -4.49
CA ALA A 291 -15.84 -11.82 -4.73
C ALA A 291 -15.43 -12.57 -3.45
N GLY A 292 -15.99 -12.22 -2.28
CA GLY A 292 -15.70 -12.89 -1.01
C GLY A 292 -14.37 -12.48 -0.37
N HIS A 293 -13.70 -11.46 -0.88
CA HIS A 293 -12.51 -10.91 -0.23
C HIS A 293 -12.91 -10.13 1.03
N ARG A 294 -12.17 -10.30 2.12
CA ARG A 294 -12.43 -9.63 3.39
C ARG A 294 -11.44 -8.49 3.63
N ILE A 295 -11.90 -7.41 4.21
CA ILE A 295 -11.01 -6.33 4.64
C ILE A 295 -10.16 -6.85 5.80
N SER A 296 -8.84 -6.96 5.59
CA SER A 296 -7.86 -7.37 6.59
C SER A 296 -7.22 -6.18 7.30
N GLN A 297 -7.08 -5.06 6.59
CA GLN A 297 -6.49 -3.82 7.10
C GLN A 297 -7.16 -2.61 6.46
N GLU A 298 -7.12 -1.49 7.16
CA GLU A 298 -7.33 -0.16 6.59
C GLU A 298 -6.00 0.58 6.58
N ARG A 299 -5.77 1.44 5.60
CA ARG A 299 -4.55 2.23 5.47
C ARG A 299 -4.87 3.68 5.25
N ILE A 300 -4.11 4.55 5.89
CA ILE A 300 -4.19 6.00 5.69
C ILE A 300 -2.85 6.46 5.15
N HIS A 301 -2.88 7.14 4.02
CA HIS A 301 -1.72 7.68 3.36
C HIS A 301 -1.68 9.21 3.51
N LEU A 302 -0.52 9.72 3.93
CA LEU A 302 -0.24 11.16 4.04
C LEU A 302 1.04 11.49 3.25
N VAL A 303 1.06 12.67 2.62
CA VAL A 303 2.17 13.14 1.76
C VAL A 303 2.61 14.53 2.14
#